data_2933312e09f3fec95e1dfc9e8e4b59de
#
_entry.id   2933312e09f3fec95e1dfc9e8e4b59de
#
_cell.length_a   1.000
_cell.length_b   1.000
_cell.length_c   1.000
_cell.angle_alpha   90.00
_cell.angle_beta   90.00
_cell.angle_gamma   90.00
#
_symmetry.space_group_name_H-M   'P 1'
#
loop_
_entity.id
_entity.type
_entity.pdbx_description
1 polymer ?
#
loop_
_entity_poly.entity_id
_entity_poly.type
_entity_poly.pdbx_seq_one_letter_code
_entity_poly.pdbx_strand_id
1 'polypeptide(L)'
;MAGFVTQFVAVGMSNYIVGSFLLPMTEEFGWTRAEFSLSRSIGQVVLACTGFLIGSYIDRYGGRRFIIAGASILSTATYSLGNISTLSQWLLLNGLMLTAGAALIGNLVVNVTLGKWFVERRGRAVALAGMGISLSGIILPMLSTWMIDEFGWRASWKLLGITAG
;
A
#
# COMPACT_ATOMS: atom_id res chain seq x y z
N MET A 1 -16.02 -9.16 4.16
CA MET A 1 -15.01 -8.75 5.15
C MET A 1 -13.59 -8.74 4.56
N ALA A 2 -13.06 -9.84 3.99
CA ALA A 2 -11.69 -9.85 3.45
C ALA A 2 -11.38 -8.71 2.47
N GLY A 3 -12.22 -8.47 1.45
CA GLY A 3 -12.02 -7.38 0.50
C GLY A 3 -11.94 -5.98 1.11
N PHE A 4 -12.70 -5.72 2.16
CA PHE A 4 -12.64 -4.46 2.92
C PHE A 4 -11.27 -4.29 3.60
N VAL A 5 -10.80 -5.31 4.33
CA VAL A 5 -9.51 -5.27 5.03
C VAL A 5 -8.36 -5.12 4.03
N THR A 6 -8.41 -5.88 2.94
CA THR A 6 -7.39 -5.83 1.89
C THR A 6 -7.29 -4.44 1.26
N GLN A 7 -8.43 -3.82 0.95
CA GLN A 7 -8.48 -2.46 0.39
C GLN A 7 -8.04 -1.40 1.41
N PHE A 8 -8.44 -1.56 2.68
CA PHE A 8 -8.02 -0.69 3.77
C PHE A 8 -6.49 -0.67 3.90
N VAL A 9 -5.86 -1.84 3.93
CA VAL A 9 -4.41 -1.98 4.06
C VAL A 9 -3.69 -1.52 2.78
N ALA A 10 -4.09 -2.02 1.60
CA ALA A 10 -3.41 -1.74 0.34
C ALA A 10 -3.34 -0.25 0.03
N VAL A 11 -4.51 0.41 0.01
CA VAL A 11 -4.61 1.82 -0.36
C VAL A 11 -4.13 2.72 0.79
N GLY A 12 -4.44 2.35 2.01
CA GLY A 12 -4.01 3.07 3.19
C GLY A 12 -2.50 3.18 3.32
N MET A 13 -1.81 2.04 3.22
CA MET A 13 -0.36 1.97 3.34
C MET A 13 0.37 2.63 2.16
N SER A 14 -0.14 2.49 0.93
CA SER A 14 0.55 3.02 -0.25
C SER A 14 0.25 4.48 -0.56
N ASN A 15 -0.91 5.00 -0.14
CA ASN A 15 -1.33 6.35 -0.52
C ASN A 15 -1.50 7.32 0.65
N TYR A 16 -2.12 6.89 1.74
CA TYR A 16 -2.56 7.83 2.78
C TYR A 16 -1.51 8.06 3.87
N ILE A 17 -0.77 7.04 4.30
CA ILE A 17 0.23 7.22 5.36
C ILE A 17 1.50 7.93 4.90
N VAL A 18 1.89 7.77 3.63
CA VAL A 18 3.14 8.31 3.08
C VAL A 18 3.27 9.83 3.29
N GLY A 19 2.14 10.54 3.22
CA GLY A 19 2.10 11.99 3.45
C GLY A 19 2.54 12.42 4.86
N SER A 20 2.19 11.63 5.88
CA SER A 20 2.55 11.93 7.28
C SER A 20 4.06 11.82 7.52
N PHE A 21 4.76 11.00 6.74
CA PHE A 21 6.21 10.81 6.85
C PHE A 21 7.04 11.83 6.07
N LEU A 22 6.40 12.67 5.24
CA LEU A 22 7.11 13.63 4.40
C LEU A 22 7.96 14.58 5.24
N LEU A 23 7.36 15.23 6.25
CA LEU A 23 8.03 16.25 7.05
C LEU A 23 9.22 15.67 7.84
N PRO A 24 9.05 14.65 8.70
CA PRO A 24 10.14 14.11 9.50
C PRO A 24 11.28 13.52 8.66
N MET A 25 10.99 12.94 7.51
CA MET A 25 12.03 12.37 6.64
C MET A 25 12.78 13.45 5.84
N THR A 26 12.08 14.45 5.31
CA THR A 26 12.74 15.55 4.59
C THR A 26 13.59 16.39 5.51
N GLU A 27 13.19 16.59 6.75
CA GLU A 27 14.00 17.32 7.76
C GLU A 27 15.26 16.54 8.15
N GLU A 28 15.16 15.22 8.36
CA GLU A 28 16.30 14.41 8.79
C GLU A 28 17.34 14.21 7.67
N PHE A 29 16.87 13.94 6.45
CA PHE A 29 17.76 13.64 5.32
C PHE A 29 18.13 14.85 4.46
N GLY A 30 17.50 15.99 4.69
CA GLY A 30 17.68 17.19 3.86
C GLY A 30 17.10 17.05 2.45
N TRP A 31 16.17 16.12 2.24
CA TRP A 31 15.56 15.90 0.92
C TRP A 31 14.56 16.99 0.59
N THR A 32 14.49 17.34 -0.68
CA THR A 32 13.45 18.21 -1.19
C THR A 32 12.11 17.46 -1.26
N ARG A 33 11.01 18.21 -1.21
CA ARG A 33 9.67 17.63 -1.41
C ARG A 33 9.53 16.94 -2.77
N ALA A 34 10.26 17.44 -3.78
CA ALA A 34 10.27 16.83 -5.11
C ALA A 34 10.95 15.45 -5.10
N GLU A 35 12.10 15.32 -4.46
CA GLU A 35 12.80 14.03 -4.31
C GLU A 35 11.97 13.01 -3.52
N PHE A 36 11.33 13.42 -2.44
CA PHE A 36 10.43 12.56 -1.68
C PHE A 36 9.26 12.09 -2.55
N SER A 37 8.63 13.00 -3.30
CA SER A 37 7.47 12.70 -4.14
C SER A 37 7.82 11.91 -5.41
N LEU A 38 9.08 11.84 -5.80
CA LEU A 38 9.54 11.07 -6.97
C LEU A 38 9.20 9.58 -6.83
N SER A 39 9.24 9.03 -5.60
CA SER A 39 8.81 7.66 -5.31
C SER A 39 7.36 7.41 -5.76
N ARG A 40 6.48 8.40 -5.63
CA ARG A 40 5.08 8.30 -6.07
C ARG A 40 4.97 8.23 -7.58
N SER A 41 5.77 8.99 -8.32
CA SER A 41 5.81 8.93 -9.79
C SER A 41 6.29 7.56 -10.27
N ILE A 42 7.35 7.03 -9.67
CA ILE A 42 7.82 5.66 -9.92
C ILE A 42 6.71 4.65 -9.60
N GLY A 43 6.05 4.81 -8.47
CA GLY A 43 4.95 3.96 -8.06
C GLY A 43 3.79 3.92 -9.07
N GLN A 44 3.43 5.05 -9.70
CA GLN A 44 2.38 5.06 -10.72
C GLN A 44 2.76 4.23 -11.96
N VAL A 45 4.01 4.29 -12.39
CA VAL A 45 4.52 3.46 -13.49
C VAL A 45 4.50 1.97 -13.09
N VAL A 46 4.96 1.65 -11.89
CA VAL A 46 4.93 0.28 -11.35
C VAL A 46 3.49 -0.24 -11.26
N LEU A 47 2.56 0.59 -10.79
CA LEU A 47 1.15 0.23 -10.70
C LEU A 47 0.56 -0.10 -12.07
N ALA A 48 0.85 0.72 -13.08
CA ALA A 48 0.39 0.51 -14.45
C ALA A 48 0.96 -0.79 -15.05
N CYS A 49 2.27 -0.99 -14.95
CA CYS A 49 2.94 -2.21 -15.44
C CYS A 49 2.43 -3.47 -14.72
N THR A 50 2.32 -3.40 -13.41
CA THR A 50 1.84 -4.52 -12.58
C THR A 50 0.39 -4.85 -12.91
N GLY A 51 -0.47 -3.83 -13.07
CA GLY A 51 -1.87 -4.01 -13.46
C GLY A 51 -2.03 -4.71 -14.81
N PHE A 52 -1.23 -4.31 -15.80
CA PHE A 52 -1.24 -4.93 -17.12
C PHE A 52 -0.80 -6.40 -17.09
N LEU A 53 0.28 -6.71 -16.38
CA LEU A 53 0.81 -8.06 -16.27
C LEU A 53 -0.11 -8.99 -15.46
N ILE A 54 -0.66 -8.51 -14.35
CA ILE A 54 -1.42 -9.34 -13.41
C ILE A 54 -2.81 -9.67 -13.94
N GLY A 55 -3.42 -8.82 -14.77
CA GLY A 55 -4.80 -9.02 -15.23
C GLY A 55 -5.04 -10.41 -15.81
N SER A 56 -4.16 -10.88 -16.71
CA SER A 56 -4.24 -12.19 -17.35
C SER A 56 -3.89 -13.36 -16.39
N TYR A 57 -2.99 -13.12 -15.43
CA TYR A 57 -2.56 -14.16 -14.48
C TYR A 57 -3.58 -14.42 -13.38
N ILE A 58 -4.29 -13.39 -12.89
CA ILE A 58 -5.36 -13.55 -11.89
C ILE A 58 -6.47 -14.46 -12.42
N ASP A 59 -6.78 -14.33 -13.70
CA ASP A 59 -7.82 -15.16 -14.32
C ASP A 59 -7.43 -16.63 -14.34
N ARG A 60 -6.16 -16.94 -14.50
CA ARG A 60 -5.63 -18.30 -14.61
C ARG A 60 -5.32 -18.96 -13.27
N TYR A 61 -4.74 -18.21 -12.31
CA TYR A 61 -4.21 -18.79 -11.07
C TYR A 61 -5.03 -18.43 -9.82
N GLY A 62 -6.03 -17.57 -9.95
CA GLY A 62 -6.88 -17.10 -8.85
C GLY A 62 -6.22 -16.03 -7.97
N GLY A 63 -7.05 -15.16 -7.36
CA GLY A 63 -6.57 -13.99 -6.60
C GLY A 63 -5.85 -14.30 -5.28
N ARG A 64 -6.12 -15.46 -4.65
CA ARG A 64 -5.59 -15.78 -3.30
C ARG A 64 -4.07 -15.77 -3.22
N ARG A 65 -3.39 -16.35 -4.21
CA ARG A 65 -1.92 -16.40 -4.25
C ARG A 65 -1.30 -15.01 -4.39
N PHE A 66 -1.93 -14.16 -5.19
CA PHE A 66 -1.50 -12.77 -5.38
C PHE A 66 -1.70 -11.93 -4.13
N ILE A 67 -2.80 -12.13 -3.40
CA ILE A 67 -3.06 -11.43 -2.13
C ILE A 67 -2.00 -11.81 -1.09
N ILE A 68 -1.67 -13.08 -0.93
CA ILE A 68 -0.65 -13.54 0.03
C ILE A 68 0.73 -12.99 -0.36
N ALA A 69 1.14 -13.13 -1.62
CA ALA A 69 2.42 -12.61 -2.10
C ALA A 69 2.49 -11.07 -1.95
N GLY A 70 1.42 -10.37 -2.31
CA GLY A 70 1.35 -8.92 -2.20
C GLY A 70 1.40 -8.42 -0.75
N ALA A 71 0.69 -9.10 0.17
CA ALA A 71 0.74 -8.78 1.60
C ALA A 71 2.15 -8.97 2.17
N SER A 72 2.82 -10.08 1.83
CA SER A 72 4.20 -10.34 2.26
C SER A 72 5.18 -9.28 1.73
N ILE A 73 5.07 -8.92 0.46
CA ILE A 73 5.91 -7.87 -0.15
C ILE A 73 5.64 -6.52 0.51
N LEU A 74 4.37 -6.15 0.69
CA LEU A 74 3.97 -4.89 1.30
C LEU A 74 4.45 -4.80 2.75
N SER A 75 4.27 -5.83 3.55
CA SER A 75 4.72 -5.90 4.93
C SER A 75 6.24 -5.76 5.02
N THR A 76 6.99 -6.53 4.22
CA THR A 76 8.45 -6.47 4.20
C THR A 76 8.97 -5.11 3.74
N ALA A 77 8.38 -4.54 2.69
CA ALA A 77 8.75 -3.21 2.20
C ALA A 77 8.49 -2.13 3.26
N THR A 78 7.30 -2.15 3.88
CA THR A 78 6.92 -1.20 4.94
C THR A 78 7.85 -1.31 6.15
N TYR A 79 8.17 -2.52 6.61
CA TYR A 79 9.12 -2.74 7.69
C TYR A 79 10.53 -2.21 7.35
N SER A 80 11.00 -2.49 6.13
CA SER A 80 12.32 -2.06 5.67
C SER A 80 12.45 -0.54 5.54
N LEU A 81 11.34 0.18 5.29
CA LEU A 81 11.31 1.65 5.27
C LEU A 81 11.74 2.27 6.60
N GLY A 82 11.58 1.57 7.71
CA GLY A 82 12.09 2.02 9.01
C GLY A 82 13.62 2.00 9.16
N ASN A 83 14.35 1.41 8.20
CA ASN A 83 15.82 1.29 8.24
C ASN A 83 16.53 2.04 7.10
N ILE A 84 15.81 2.87 6.35
CA ILE A 84 16.42 3.61 5.23
C ILE A 84 17.37 4.70 5.69
N SER A 85 18.38 4.95 4.85
CA SER A 85 19.38 6.01 5.04
C SER A 85 19.66 6.81 3.77
N THR A 86 19.16 6.35 2.61
CA THR A 86 19.44 6.98 1.30
C THR A 86 18.17 7.16 0.48
N LEU A 87 18.19 8.17 -0.39
CA LEU A 87 17.09 8.43 -1.33
C LEU A 87 16.83 7.24 -2.25
N SER A 88 17.89 6.55 -2.70
CA SER A 88 17.76 5.37 -3.56
C SER A 88 16.98 4.24 -2.88
N GLN A 89 17.21 4.01 -1.59
CA GLN A 89 16.45 3.03 -0.79
C GLN A 89 14.99 3.46 -0.66
N TRP A 90 14.72 4.74 -0.45
CA TRP A 90 13.37 5.27 -0.43
C TRP A 90 12.61 5.02 -1.74
N LEU A 91 13.25 5.36 -2.87
CA LEU A 91 12.65 5.17 -4.20
C LEU A 91 12.39 3.69 -4.49
N LEU A 92 13.32 2.81 -4.13
CA LEU A 92 13.19 1.36 -4.33
C LEU A 92 12.10 0.76 -3.43
N LEU A 93 12.13 1.04 -2.14
CA LEU A 93 11.20 0.43 -1.20
C LEU A 93 9.79 1.00 -1.32
N ASN A 94 9.65 2.32 -1.36
CA ASN A 94 8.34 2.95 -1.44
C ASN A 94 7.81 2.98 -2.89
N GLY A 95 8.64 3.39 -3.85
CA GLY A 95 8.23 3.51 -5.25
C GLY A 95 8.00 2.15 -5.92
N LEU A 96 8.91 1.20 -5.74
CA LEU A 96 8.82 -0.10 -6.41
C LEU A 96 8.15 -1.16 -5.54
N MET A 97 8.74 -1.53 -4.39
CA MET A 97 8.30 -2.70 -3.63
C MET A 97 6.94 -2.50 -2.96
N LEU A 98 6.75 -1.41 -2.24
CA LEU A 98 5.50 -1.13 -1.55
C LEU A 98 4.35 -0.99 -2.54
N THR A 99 4.58 -0.28 -3.65
CA THR A 99 3.56 -0.10 -4.69
C THR A 99 3.25 -1.39 -5.42
N ALA A 100 4.25 -2.23 -5.74
CA ALA A 100 4.02 -3.55 -6.33
C ALA A 100 3.23 -4.45 -5.39
N GLY A 101 3.57 -4.49 -4.11
CA GLY A 101 2.82 -5.21 -3.08
C GLY A 101 1.36 -4.73 -3.00
N ALA A 102 1.16 -3.40 -2.93
CA ALA A 102 -0.18 -2.81 -2.91
C ALA A 102 -0.98 -3.11 -4.19
N ALA A 103 -0.35 -3.16 -5.36
CA ALA A 103 -1.00 -3.52 -6.61
C ALA A 103 -1.53 -4.96 -6.61
N LEU A 104 -0.75 -5.89 -6.02
CA LEU A 104 -1.11 -7.30 -5.91
C LEU A 104 -2.30 -7.57 -4.98
N ILE A 105 -2.56 -6.71 -4.01
CA ILE A 105 -3.68 -6.81 -3.08
C ILE A 105 -4.76 -5.75 -3.29
N GLY A 106 -4.52 -4.81 -4.21
CA GLY A 106 -5.36 -3.64 -4.41
C GLY A 106 -6.63 -3.87 -5.21
N ASN A 107 -7.19 -2.75 -5.67
CA ASN A 107 -8.50 -2.67 -6.32
C ASN A 107 -8.71 -3.68 -7.45
N LEU A 108 -7.70 -3.90 -8.29
CA LEU A 108 -7.82 -4.78 -9.46
C LEU A 108 -8.06 -6.23 -9.02
N VAL A 109 -7.23 -6.74 -8.12
CA VAL A 109 -7.32 -8.13 -7.65
C VAL A 109 -8.60 -8.36 -6.85
N VAL A 110 -8.97 -7.42 -5.98
CA VAL A 110 -10.18 -7.49 -5.17
C VAL A 110 -11.42 -7.46 -6.05
N ASN A 111 -11.51 -6.53 -7.00
CA ASN A 111 -12.68 -6.39 -7.87
C ASN A 111 -12.87 -7.59 -8.80
N VAL A 112 -11.79 -8.13 -9.38
CA VAL A 112 -11.85 -9.36 -10.20
C VAL A 112 -12.29 -10.54 -9.34
N THR A 113 -11.71 -10.69 -8.15
CA THR A 113 -12.06 -11.79 -7.25
C THR A 113 -13.51 -11.70 -6.78
N LEU A 114 -13.97 -10.54 -6.33
CA LEU A 114 -15.36 -10.31 -5.90
C LEU A 114 -16.34 -10.48 -7.08
N GLY A 115 -15.95 -10.05 -8.28
CA GLY A 115 -16.77 -10.21 -9.48
C GLY A 115 -17.02 -11.68 -9.87
N LYS A 116 -16.05 -12.58 -9.58
CA LYS A 116 -16.19 -14.02 -9.80
C LYS A 116 -17.06 -14.71 -8.75
N TRP A 117 -17.03 -14.25 -7.51
CA TRP A 117 -17.75 -14.85 -6.38
C TRP A 117 -19.18 -14.32 -6.21
N PHE A 118 -19.45 -13.08 -6.56
CA PHE A 118 -20.73 -12.39 -6.33
C PHE A 118 -21.36 -11.92 -7.66
N VAL A 119 -21.96 -12.86 -8.42
CA VAL A 119 -22.56 -12.51 -9.72
C VAL A 119 -23.78 -11.61 -9.55
N GLU A 120 -24.74 -11.97 -8.68
CA GLU A 120 -26.00 -11.24 -8.50
C GLU A 120 -25.87 -9.96 -7.65
N ARG A 121 -24.92 -9.92 -6.71
CA ARG A 121 -24.75 -8.79 -5.76
C ARG A 121 -23.37 -8.13 -5.89
N ARG A 122 -22.78 -8.18 -7.08
CA ARG A 122 -21.44 -7.66 -7.36
C ARG A 122 -21.26 -6.19 -6.93
N GLY A 123 -22.24 -5.32 -7.23
CA GLY A 123 -22.20 -3.90 -6.89
C GLY A 123 -22.10 -3.67 -5.37
N ARG A 124 -22.88 -4.41 -4.57
CA ARG A 124 -22.83 -4.31 -3.11
C ARG A 124 -21.50 -4.81 -2.54
N ALA A 125 -20.97 -5.91 -3.08
CA ALA A 125 -19.69 -6.47 -2.62
C ALA A 125 -18.52 -5.51 -2.91
N VAL A 126 -18.49 -4.90 -4.09
CA VAL A 126 -17.49 -3.90 -4.47
C VAL A 126 -17.64 -2.62 -3.65
N ALA A 127 -18.88 -2.14 -3.42
CA ALA A 127 -19.13 -0.96 -2.61
C ALA A 127 -18.64 -1.16 -1.16
N LEU A 128 -18.94 -2.31 -0.54
CA LEU A 128 -18.45 -2.63 0.80
C LEU A 128 -16.92 -2.73 0.87
N ALA A 129 -16.28 -3.30 -0.15
CA ALA A 129 -14.82 -3.31 -0.22
C ALA A 129 -14.25 -1.89 -0.38
N GLY A 130 -14.89 -1.04 -1.19
CA GLY A 130 -14.52 0.36 -1.41
C GLY A 130 -14.63 1.24 -0.15
N MET A 131 -15.56 0.94 0.77
CA MET A 131 -15.64 1.62 2.07
C MET A 131 -14.34 1.49 2.88
N GLY A 132 -13.58 0.40 2.70
CA GLY A 132 -12.27 0.22 3.31
C GLY A 132 -11.28 1.31 2.88
N ILE A 133 -11.32 1.74 1.61
CA ILE A 133 -10.47 2.83 1.10
C ILE A 133 -10.80 4.15 1.80
N SER A 134 -12.09 4.50 1.88
CA SER A 134 -12.52 5.76 2.51
C SER A 134 -12.15 5.78 4.00
N LEU A 135 -12.37 4.67 4.69
CA LEU A 135 -12.05 4.57 6.11
C LEU A 135 -10.54 4.64 6.37
N SER A 136 -9.72 4.02 5.50
CA SER A 136 -8.26 4.11 5.59
C SER A 136 -7.74 5.54 5.44
N GLY A 137 -8.38 6.35 4.58
CA GLY A 137 -8.03 7.76 4.39
C GLY A 137 -8.29 8.65 5.62
N ILE A 138 -9.18 8.23 6.52
CA ILE A 138 -9.47 8.94 7.77
C ILE A 138 -8.55 8.42 8.89
N ILE A 139 -8.54 7.10 9.09
CA ILE A 139 -7.90 6.48 10.26
C ILE A 139 -6.37 6.48 10.14
N LEU A 140 -5.85 6.06 8.98
CA LEU A 140 -4.41 5.81 8.87
C LEU A 140 -3.52 7.06 8.94
N PRO A 141 -3.88 8.22 8.36
CA PRO A 141 -3.10 9.44 8.56
C PRO A 141 -3.06 9.88 10.02
N MET A 142 -4.20 9.83 10.73
CA MET A 142 -4.25 10.16 12.15
C MET A 142 -3.39 9.20 12.98
N LEU A 143 -3.54 7.90 12.73
CA LEU A 143 -2.76 6.87 13.41
C LEU A 143 -1.27 7.00 13.14
N SER A 144 -0.88 7.21 11.87
CA SER A 144 0.53 7.36 11.50
C SER A 144 1.16 8.62 12.10
N THR A 145 0.44 9.74 12.14
CA THR A 145 0.92 10.97 12.80
C THR A 145 1.13 10.74 14.30
N TRP A 146 0.13 10.17 14.98
CA TRP A 146 0.25 9.84 16.40
C TRP A 146 1.43 8.89 16.67
N MET A 147 1.61 7.87 15.86
CA MET A 147 2.74 6.93 16.00
C MET A 147 4.09 7.61 15.75
N ILE A 148 4.16 8.55 14.82
CA ILE A 148 5.39 9.32 14.55
C ILE A 148 5.75 10.20 15.76
N ASP A 149 4.76 10.85 16.36
CA ASP A 149 4.96 11.74 17.52
C ASP A 149 5.42 10.95 18.76
N GLU A 150 4.88 9.74 18.99
CA GLU A 150 5.19 8.92 20.16
C GLU A 150 6.47 8.08 20.01
N PHE A 151 6.66 7.45 18.84
CA PHE A 151 7.72 6.45 18.64
C PHE A 151 8.79 6.88 17.62
N GLY A 152 8.58 7.99 16.95
CA GLY A 152 9.39 8.42 15.83
C GLY A 152 9.05 7.68 14.53
N TRP A 153 9.43 8.26 13.40
CA TRP A 153 9.04 7.77 12.09
C TRP A 153 9.63 6.38 11.74
N ARG A 154 10.83 6.06 12.21
CA ARG A 154 11.47 4.77 11.97
C ARG A 154 10.74 3.60 12.64
N ALA A 155 10.38 3.78 13.92
CA ALA A 155 9.62 2.76 14.65
C ALA A 155 8.21 2.63 14.08
N SER A 156 7.59 3.73 13.67
CA SER A 156 6.25 3.75 13.07
C SER A 156 6.19 2.92 11.79
N TRP A 157 7.18 3.03 10.89
CA TRP A 157 7.27 2.18 9.69
C TRP A 157 7.39 0.68 10.04
N LYS A 158 8.20 0.33 11.04
CA LYS A 158 8.37 -1.07 11.47
C LYS A 158 7.08 -1.63 12.06
N LEU A 159 6.40 -0.88 12.93
CA LEU A 159 5.13 -1.30 13.53
C LEU A 159 4.05 -1.47 12.47
N LEU A 160 3.92 -0.52 11.54
CA LEU A 160 3.00 -0.60 10.42
C LEU A 160 3.30 -1.81 9.52
N GLY A 161 4.58 -2.12 9.29
CA GLY A 161 4.99 -3.29 8.52
C GLY A 161 4.57 -4.61 9.16
N ILE A 162 4.71 -4.73 10.49
CA ILE A 162 4.28 -5.93 11.24
C ILE A 162 2.75 -6.10 11.21
N THR A 163 2.01 -5.01 11.33
CA THR A 163 0.54 -5.05 11.35
C THR A 163 -0.10 -5.26 9.96
N ALA A 164 0.65 -5.03 8.89
CA ALA A 164 0.18 -5.19 7.51
C ALA A 164 0.30 -6.63 6.97
N GLY A 165 1.07 -7.50 7.60
CA GLY A 165 1.27 -8.91 7.21
C GLY A 165 0.42 -9.87 8.00
#